data_3f770714feec93253d6d3b115cebea98
#
_entry.id   3f770714feec93253d6d3b115cebea98
#
_cell.length_a   1.000
_cell.length_b   1.000
_cell.length_c   1.000
_cell.angle_alpha   90.00
_cell.angle_beta   90.00
_cell.angle_gamma   90.00
#
_symmetry.space_group_name_H-M   'P 1'
#
loop_
_entity.id
_entity.type
_entity.pdbx_description
1 polymer ?
#
loop_
_entity_poly.entity_id
_entity_poly.type
_entity_poly.pdbx_seq_one_letter_code
_entity_poly.pdbx_strand_id
1 'polypeptide(L)'
;LPADGGVIPIVRYDVAVANYYTAKITHPSAFSSSPTLTDTVAWTGVSSVAQTTVAGMAAYDAAKVVYGSTTNFNLTIAGSTWFKTASTATYGVGKAFPGGSYTAVVQAECIAN
;
A
#
# COMPACT_ATOMS: atom_id res chain seq x y z
N LEU A 1 6.07 6.79 12.42
CA LEU A 1 6.15 6.95 11.00
C LEU A 1 4.89 6.35 10.43
N PRO A 2 4.14 6.59 9.60
CA PRO A 2 3.64 7.78 8.97
C PRO A 2 2.74 8.63 9.88
N ALA A 3 2.40 8.13 11.06
CA ALA A 3 1.59 8.89 12.03
C ALA A 3 2.22 10.23 12.40
N ASP A 4 3.53 10.34 12.26
CA ASP A 4 4.30 11.54 12.54
C ASP A 4 4.51 12.45 11.32
N GLY A 5 3.57 12.49 10.40
CA GLY A 5 3.59 13.36 9.24
C GLY A 5 4.11 12.74 7.95
N GLY A 6 4.21 11.42 7.89
CA GLY A 6 4.53 10.71 6.65
C GLY A 6 3.41 10.84 5.62
N VAL A 7 3.77 10.64 4.35
CA VAL A 7 2.82 10.67 3.23
C VAL A 7 2.29 9.26 2.99
N ILE A 8 0.98 9.12 2.87
CA ILE A 8 0.34 7.86 2.47
C ILE A 8 0.33 7.80 0.94
N PRO A 9 1.03 6.83 0.32
CA PRO A 9 1.04 6.69 -1.13
C PRO A 9 -0.34 6.35 -1.68
N ILE A 10 -0.67 6.97 -2.80
CA ILE A 10 -1.90 6.71 -3.55
C ILE A 10 -1.52 6.42 -4.99
N VAL A 11 -2.04 5.33 -5.53
CA VAL A 11 -1.84 4.95 -6.92
C VAL A 11 -3.17 4.88 -7.66
N ARG A 12 -3.21 5.41 -8.88
CA ARG A 12 -4.38 5.37 -9.75
C ARG A 12 -4.25 4.26 -10.77
N TYR A 13 -5.32 3.49 -10.92
CA TYR A 13 -5.50 2.53 -12.00
C TYR A 13 -6.66 2.95 -12.89
N ASP A 14 -6.41 3.00 -14.19
CA ASP A 14 -7.43 3.26 -15.20
C ASP A 14 -7.71 1.97 -15.95
N VAL A 15 -8.94 1.49 -15.90
CA VAL A 15 -9.35 0.22 -16.48
C VAL A 15 -10.35 0.47 -17.60
N ALA A 16 -9.95 0.18 -18.83
CA ALA A 16 -10.81 0.29 -20.00
C ALA A 16 -11.75 -0.92 -20.13
N VAL A 17 -11.28 -2.10 -19.78
CA VAL A 17 -12.00 -3.37 -19.92
C VAL A 17 -11.94 -4.15 -18.61
N ALA A 18 -13.11 -4.49 -18.08
CA ALA A 18 -13.22 -5.23 -16.81
C ALA A 18 -12.65 -6.63 -16.91
N ASN A 19 -12.15 -7.15 -15.77
CA ASN A 19 -11.69 -8.53 -15.56
C ASN A 19 -10.42 -8.96 -16.28
N TYR A 20 -9.67 -8.05 -16.90
CA TYR A 20 -8.41 -8.39 -17.57
C TYR A 20 -7.17 -8.18 -16.68
N TYR A 21 -7.29 -7.38 -15.63
CA TYR A 21 -6.14 -6.96 -14.83
C TYR A 21 -6.39 -7.08 -13.33
N THR A 22 -5.29 -7.27 -12.61
CA THR A 22 -5.24 -7.22 -11.15
C THR A 22 -4.27 -6.11 -10.73
N ALA A 23 -4.69 -5.25 -9.82
CA ALA A 23 -3.80 -4.30 -9.16
C ALA A 23 -3.07 -5.02 -8.02
N LYS A 24 -1.74 -5.09 -8.11
CA LYS A 24 -0.90 -5.67 -7.07
C LYS A 24 -0.18 -4.55 -6.34
N ILE A 25 -0.45 -4.41 -5.05
CA ILE A 25 0.17 -3.37 -4.22
C ILE A 25 0.96 -4.05 -3.11
N THR A 26 2.26 -3.74 -3.05
CA THR A 26 3.18 -4.27 -2.04
C THR A 26 3.59 -3.13 -1.13
N HIS A 27 3.30 -3.24 0.18
CA HIS A 27 3.77 -2.29 1.16
C HIS A 27 5.20 -2.61 1.61
N PRO A 28 5.94 -1.63 2.12
CA PRO A 28 7.33 -1.84 2.50
C PRO A 28 7.49 -2.87 3.60
N SER A 29 8.59 -3.60 3.56
CA SER A 29 9.06 -4.48 4.63
C SER A 29 10.42 -4.03 5.20
N ALA A 30 10.98 -2.96 4.63
CA ALA A 30 12.22 -2.34 5.07
C ALA A 30 12.29 -0.89 4.58
N PHE A 31 13.06 -0.06 5.25
CA PHE A 31 13.41 1.25 4.72
C PHE A 31 14.38 1.12 3.56
N SER A 32 14.14 1.86 2.48
CA SER A 32 15.09 1.99 1.37
C SER A 32 16.23 2.93 1.73
N SER A 33 15.98 3.87 2.64
CA SER A 33 16.97 4.79 3.19
C SER A 33 16.56 5.18 4.60
N SER A 34 17.52 5.18 5.52
CA SER A 34 17.31 5.57 6.91
C SER A 34 18.64 5.87 7.59
N PRO A 35 18.62 6.54 8.76
CA PRO A 35 19.76 6.51 9.67
C PRO A 35 20.11 5.08 10.07
N THR A 36 21.29 4.87 10.64
CA THR A 36 21.68 3.56 11.18
C THR A 36 20.73 3.16 12.30
N LEU A 37 20.12 1.98 12.16
CA LEU A 37 19.22 1.41 13.16
C LEU A 37 19.91 0.22 13.84
N THR A 38 19.78 0.14 15.16
CA THR A 38 20.44 -0.87 15.99
C THR A 38 19.46 -1.88 16.56
N ASP A 39 18.19 -1.77 16.24
CA ASP A 39 17.15 -2.68 16.69
C ASP A 39 16.27 -3.11 15.51
N THR A 40 15.39 -4.06 15.76
CA THR A 40 14.47 -4.59 14.76
C THR A 40 13.41 -3.57 14.39
N VAL A 41 12.99 -3.61 13.14
CA VAL A 41 11.86 -2.82 12.63
C VAL A 41 10.76 -3.77 12.19
N ALA A 42 9.59 -3.64 12.81
CA ALA A 42 8.41 -4.38 12.43
C ALA A 42 7.52 -3.51 11.54
N TRP A 43 6.96 -4.12 10.50
CA TRP A 43 6.10 -3.43 9.53
C TRP A 43 4.70 -4.00 9.53
N THR A 44 3.72 -3.11 9.45
CA THR A 44 2.33 -3.45 9.15
C THR A 44 1.82 -2.53 8.06
N GLY A 45 0.84 -2.98 7.29
CA GLY A 45 0.28 -2.14 6.24
C GLY A 45 -1.12 -2.57 5.86
N VAL A 46 -1.90 -1.60 5.38
CA VAL A 46 -3.25 -1.79 4.88
C VAL A 46 -3.39 -1.06 3.55
N SER A 47 -3.79 -1.79 2.52
CA SER A 47 -4.15 -1.22 1.22
C SER A 47 -5.66 -1.22 1.07
N SER A 48 -6.22 -0.11 0.62
CA SER A 48 -7.66 0.06 0.45
C SER A 48 -7.99 1.05 -0.66
N VAL A 49 -9.25 1.07 -1.08
CA VAL A 49 -9.72 2.03 -2.06
C VAL A 49 -9.86 3.41 -1.42
N ALA A 50 -9.17 4.41 -1.97
CA ALA A 50 -9.27 5.80 -1.54
C ALA A 50 -10.39 6.54 -2.27
N GLN A 51 -10.55 6.26 -3.58
CA GLN A 51 -11.52 6.90 -4.45
C GLN A 51 -11.77 6.01 -5.68
N THR A 52 -12.96 6.06 -6.23
CA THR A 52 -13.27 5.37 -7.49
C THR A 52 -14.35 6.12 -8.27
N THR A 53 -14.29 6.02 -9.60
CA THR A 53 -15.35 6.51 -10.49
C THR A 53 -16.43 5.45 -10.76
N VAL A 54 -16.17 4.19 -10.37
CA VAL A 54 -17.13 3.09 -10.51
C VAL A 54 -18.07 3.06 -9.31
N ALA A 55 -19.26 2.50 -9.52
CA ALA A 55 -20.21 2.35 -8.43
C ALA A 55 -19.69 1.34 -7.39
N GLY A 56 -19.64 1.77 -6.14
CA GLY A 56 -19.36 0.88 -5.02
C GLY A 56 -17.87 0.61 -4.76
N MET A 57 -17.23 1.47 -3.99
CA MET A 57 -15.88 1.21 -3.46
C MET A 57 -15.80 -0.14 -2.74
N ALA A 58 -16.87 -0.57 -2.08
CA ALA A 58 -16.95 -1.83 -1.37
C ALA A 58 -16.74 -3.05 -2.28
N ALA A 59 -17.05 -2.95 -3.58
CA ALA A 59 -16.84 -4.05 -4.52
C ALA A 59 -15.36 -4.43 -4.65
N TYR A 60 -14.48 -3.44 -4.73
CA TYR A 60 -13.04 -3.70 -4.78
C TYR A 60 -12.48 -4.14 -3.43
N ASP A 61 -12.90 -3.53 -2.35
CA ASP A 61 -12.46 -3.94 -1.01
C ASP A 61 -12.90 -5.36 -0.70
N ALA A 62 -14.06 -5.79 -1.16
CA ALA A 62 -14.53 -7.16 -1.02
C ALA A 62 -13.77 -8.16 -1.91
N ALA A 63 -13.28 -7.70 -3.06
CA ALA A 63 -12.55 -8.53 -4.03
C ALA A 63 -11.04 -8.59 -3.76
N LYS A 64 -10.52 -7.83 -2.80
CA LYS A 64 -9.10 -7.85 -2.49
C LYS A 64 -8.66 -9.16 -1.88
N VAL A 65 -7.44 -9.57 -2.22
CA VAL A 65 -6.78 -10.73 -1.63
C VAL A 65 -5.47 -10.27 -1.02
N VAL A 66 -5.26 -10.57 0.25
CA VAL A 66 -4.08 -10.16 1.01
C VAL A 66 -3.14 -11.35 1.18
N TYR A 67 -1.90 -11.19 0.74
CA TYR A 67 -0.85 -12.20 0.89
C TYR A 67 0.36 -11.57 1.58
N GLY A 68 0.50 -11.77 2.88
CA GLY A 68 1.64 -11.20 3.62
C GLY A 68 1.70 -9.69 3.46
N SER A 69 2.73 -9.19 2.78
CA SER A 69 2.92 -7.75 2.54
C SER A 69 2.27 -7.24 1.26
N THR A 70 1.57 -8.11 0.52
CA THR A 70 0.99 -7.78 -0.79
C THR A 70 -0.52 -7.86 -0.72
N THR A 71 -1.19 -6.87 -1.29
CA THR A 71 -2.66 -6.86 -1.47
C THR A 71 -2.97 -6.80 -2.97
N ASN A 72 -3.76 -7.74 -3.45
CA ASN A 72 -4.23 -7.80 -4.83
C ASN A 72 -5.70 -7.36 -4.88
N PHE A 73 -6.03 -6.47 -5.81
CA PHE A 73 -7.40 -6.09 -6.11
C PHE A 73 -7.73 -6.52 -7.53
N ASN A 74 -8.69 -7.42 -7.69
CA ASN A 74 -9.18 -7.77 -9.02
C ASN A 74 -9.96 -6.59 -9.60
N LEU A 75 -9.53 -6.09 -10.74
CA LEU A 75 -10.15 -4.95 -11.41
C LEU A 75 -11.32 -5.45 -12.25
N THR A 76 -12.43 -5.68 -11.59
CA THR A 76 -13.62 -6.33 -12.17
C THR A 76 -14.59 -5.37 -12.85
N ILE A 77 -14.34 -4.07 -12.72
CA ILE A 77 -15.24 -3.02 -13.26
C ILE A 77 -14.39 -1.99 -13.99
N ALA A 78 -14.80 -1.58 -15.19
CA ALA A 78 -14.12 -0.52 -15.92
C ALA A 78 -14.29 0.83 -15.20
N GLY A 79 -13.24 1.66 -15.26
CA GLY A 79 -13.22 2.98 -14.65
C GLY A 79 -11.87 3.30 -14.02
N SER A 80 -11.81 4.37 -13.26
CA SER A 80 -10.62 4.80 -12.54
C SER A 80 -10.78 4.56 -11.05
N THR A 81 -9.74 4.00 -10.43
CA THR A 81 -9.72 3.73 -9.00
C THR A 81 -8.39 4.12 -8.42
N TRP A 82 -8.42 4.78 -7.29
CA TRP A 82 -7.25 5.17 -6.51
C TRP A 82 -7.14 4.28 -5.29
N PHE A 83 -6.02 3.59 -5.17
CA PHE A 83 -5.72 2.77 -4.00
C PHE A 83 -4.69 3.48 -3.13
N LYS A 84 -4.88 3.41 -1.82
CA LYS A 84 -3.93 3.91 -0.83
C LYS A 84 -3.33 2.76 -0.04
N THR A 85 -2.06 2.89 0.34
CA THR A 85 -1.38 1.95 1.22
C THR A 85 -0.85 2.70 2.44
N ALA A 86 -1.47 2.46 3.59
CA ALA A 86 -0.99 2.97 4.86
C ALA A 86 -0.06 1.95 5.50
N SER A 87 1.19 2.33 5.75
CA SER A 87 2.20 1.47 6.34
C SER A 87 2.68 2.05 7.66
N THR A 88 2.91 1.19 8.64
CA THR A 88 3.41 1.57 9.95
C THR A 88 4.67 0.77 10.26
N ALA A 89 5.71 1.48 10.69
CA ALA A 89 6.96 0.88 11.15
C ALA A 89 7.08 1.06 12.68
N THR A 90 7.46 0.01 13.37
CA THR A 90 7.68 0.00 14.82
C THR A 90 9.12 -0.37 15.11
N TYR A 91 9.80 0.41 15.95
CA TYR A 91 11.20 0.22 16.28
C TYR A 91 11.34 -0.50 17.63
N GLY A 92 11.94 -1.69 17.62
CA GLY A 92 12.14 -2.51 18.81
C GLY A 92 10.85 -2.70 19.61
N VAL A 93 10.97 -2.64 20.92
CA VAL A 93 9.85 -2.71 21.85
C VAL A 93 9.65 -1.34 22.51
N GLY A 94 8.70 -0.56 21.98
CA GLY A 94 8.37 0.76 22.54
C GLY A 94 9.48 1.80 22.40
N LYS A 95 10.39 1.64 21.44
CA LYS A 95 11.49 2.59 21.21
C LYS A 95 11.08 3.68 20.20
N ALA A 96 11.65 4.85 20.37
CA ALA A 96 11.54 5.92 19.40
C ALA A 96 12.60 5.75 18.31
N PHE A 97 12.22 6.03 17.06
CA PHE A 97 13.18 6.06 15.95
C PHE A 97 14.20 7.19 16.17
N PRO A 98 15.48 6.96 15.83
CA PRO A 98 16.47 8.03 15.79
C PRO A 98 16.01 9.15 14.86
N GLY A 99 16.42 10.39 15.16
CA GLY A 99 16.16 11.53 14.30
C GLY A 99 16.83 11.38 12.94
N GLY A 100 16.21 11.92 11.89
CA GLY A 100 16.73 11.87 10.53
C GLY A 100 15.62 11.63 9.51
N SER A 101 16.05 11.39 8.27
CA SER A 101 15.14 11.14 7.15
C SER A 101 14.98 9.65 6.89
N TYR A 102 13.74 9.24 6.66
CA TYR A 102 13.36 7.86 6.40
C TYR A 102 12.61 7.79 5.08
N THR A 103 12.95 6.81 4.25
CA THR A 103 12.27 6.55 2.98
C THR A 103 11.90 5.08 2.90
N ALA A 104 10.66 4.82 2.53
CA ALA A 104 10.16 3.48 2.23
C ALA A 104 9.38 3.52 0.93
N VAL A 105 9.37 2.42 0.18
CA VAL A 105 8.77 2.34 -1.15
C VAL A 105 7.57 1.42 -1.13
N VAL A 106 6.44 1.92 -1.63
CA VAL A 106 5.27 1.12 -1.98
C VAL A 106 5.39 0.78 -3.46
N GLN A 107 5.28 -0.50 -3.79
CA GLN A 107 5.28 -0.96 -5.17
C GLN A 107 3.84 -1.18 -5.65
N ALA A 108 3.54 -0.70 -6.85
CA ALA A 108 2.24 -0.88 -7.46
C ALA A 108 2.43 -1.42 -8.89
N GLU A 109 1.77 -2.53 -9.17
CA GLU A 109 1.86 -3.21 -10.45
C GLU A 109 0.46 -3.44 -11.02
N CYS A 110 0.35 -3.43 -12.34
CA CYS A 110 -0.84 -3.86 -13.07
C CYS A 110 -0.50 -5.18 -13.77
N ILE A 111 -1.15 -6.24 -13.33
CA ILE A 111 -0.85 -7.60 -13.80
C ILE A 111 -2.01 -8.09 -14.66
N ALA A 112 -1.71 -8.58 -15.86
CA ALA A 112 -2.71 -9.23 -16.70
C ALA A 112 -3.16 -10.55 -16.07
N ASN A 113 -4.44 -10.74 -16.05
CA ASN A 113 -5.05 -11.98 -15.55
C ASN A 113 -4.84 -13.16 -16.51
#